data_078096514d5b53b3617406b45d4fc73a
#
_entry.id   078096514d5b53b3617406b45d4fc73a
#
_cell.length_a   1.000
_cell.length_b   1.000
_cell.length_c   1.000
_cell.angle_alpha   90.00
_cell.angle_beta   90.00
_cell.angle_gamma   90.00
#
_symmetry.space_group_name_H-M   'P 1'
#
loop_
_entity.id
_entity.type
_entity.pdbx_description
1 polymer ?
#
loop_
_entity_poly.entity_id
_entity_poly.type
_entity_poly.pdbx_seq_one_letter_code
_entity_poly.pdbx_strand_id
1 'polypeptide(L)'
;MLGLPGPSVGFKRGETRFGVTAVPLGGYAKVCGMEAGEMSPHLEAVLAALYRRGTANMEDIARDCGITDDEAYDALEELTEWGSVVGPSKKDQFNTYRAPEMRPAKKQLAKARAAGASEPASYELGEARAVKDAHALFEGEFKQQYRALPFWKRSVILLAGIAMNLLFAIVLFIVWFCVLGADVQTQSGEIVHVNLNPLQAVQMGFYYIWMVVVAVAGLFNPATAAQTVEGSASIIGIAAMSKDAFEAGLVSIIQFFAMISVSLGVMNLLPIPPLDGGRFAVEIFQKVSRKVVSPRALNYMSAAGMALFLG
;
A
#
# COMPACT_ATOMS: atom_id res chain seq x y z
N MET A 1 8.80 -1.70 1.37
CA MET A 1 9.96 -1.54 0.47
C MET A 1 10.19 -0.06 0.21
N LEU A 2 11.43 0.43 0.37
CA LEU A 2 11.84 1.78 -0.04
C LEU A 2 12.47 1.71 -1.43
N GLY A 3 12.02 2.56 -2.34
CA GLY A 3 12.46 2.67 -3.73
C GLY A 3 11.54 2.00 -4.75
N LEU A 4 11.89 2.12 -6.03
CA LEU A 4 11.14 1.53 -7.14
C LEU A 4 11.24 -0.01 -7.13
N PRO A 5 10.25 -0.75 -7.67
CA PRO A 5 10.34 -2.21 -7.79
C PRO A 5 11.61 -2.65 -8.51
N GLY A 6 12.35 -3.60 -7.91
CA GLY A 6 13.62 -4.08 -8.46
C GLY A 6 14.43 -4.90 -7.46
N PRO A 7 15.72 -5.15 -7.76
CA PRO A 7 16.61 -5.81 -6.82
C PRO A 7 16.64 -5.08 -5.49
N SER A 8 16.46 -5.81 -4.39
CA SER A 8 16.31 -5.22 -3.06
C SER A 8 17.17 -5.93 -2.03
N VAL A 9 17.74 -5.16 -1.11
CA VAL A 9 18.37 -5.66 0.10
C VAL A 9 17.45 -5.38 1.28
N GLY A 10 17.19 -6.40 2.10
CA GLY A 10 16.26 -6.23 3.21
C GLY A 10 16.21 -7.43 4.14
N PHE A 11 15.37 -7.32 5.17
CA PHE A 11 15.15 -8.37 6.16
C PHE A 11 13.66 -8.71 6.29
N LYS A 12 13.36 -9.94 6.72
CA LYS A 12 12.01 -10.42 6.99
C LYS A 12 11.76 -10.41 8.51
N ARG A 13 10.66 -9.79 8.94
CA ARG A 13 10.20 -9.81 10.33
C ARG A 13 8.76 -10.33 10.38
N GLY A 14 8.59 -11.57 10.83
CA GLY A 14 7.30 -12.27 10.71
C GLY A 14 6.94 -12.48 9.24
N GLU A 15 5.75 -12.07 8.85
CA GLU A 15 5.26 -12.15 7.46
C GLU A 15 5.63 -10.91 6.63
N THR A 16 6.12 -9.84 7.27
CA THR A 16 6.46 -8.60 6.60
C THR A 16 7.92 -8.57 6.17
N ARG A 17 8.16 -8.25 4.89
CA ARG A 17 9.50 -8.04 4.33
C ARG A 17 9.79 -6.54 4.22
N PHE A 18 10.82 -6.09 4.91
CA PHE A 18 11.34 -4.73 4.82
C PHE A 18 12.57 -4.72 3.92
N GLY A 19 12.71 -3.73 3.06
CA GLY A 19 13.88 -3.64 2.20
C GLY A 19 14.00 -2.31 1.50
N VAL A 20 15.19 -2.08 0.96
CA VAL A 20 15.54 -0.93 0.13
C VAL A 20 15.93 -1.47 -1.23
N THR A 21 15.42 -0.86 -2.30
CA THR A 21 15.76 -1.21 -3.68
C THR A 21 16.91 -0.35 -4.20
N ALA A 22 17.51 -0.76 -5.31
CA ALA A 22 18.67 -0.09 -5.88
C ALA A 22 18.40 1.37 -6.28
N VAL A 23 17.15 1.72 -6.57
CA VAL A 23 16.74 3.10 -6.89
C VAL A 23 15.80 3.60 -5.80
N PRO A 24 16.31 4.37 -4.81
CA PRO A 24 15.55 4.78 -3.62
C PRO A 24 14.63 5.98 -3.90
N LEU A 25 13.91 5.96 -5.00
CA LEU A 25 12.89 6.95 -5.34
C LEU A 25 11.52 6.46 -4.86
N GLY A 26 11.03 7.07 -3.77
CA GLY A 26 9.74 6.73 -3.17
C GLY A 26 9.77 5.44 -2.34
N GLY A 27 8.61 4.83 -2.15
CA GLY A 27 8.44 3.57 -1.45
C GLY A 27 7.08 2.97 -1.76
N TYR A 28 6.95 1.66 -1.59
CA TYR A 28 5.69 0.96 -1.78
C TYR A 28 5.46 -0.11 -0.70
N ALA A 29 4.20 -0.33 -0.38
CA ALA A 29 3.75 -1.45 0.42
C ALA A 29 2.88 -2.37 -0.45
N LYS A 30 3.34 -3.60 -0.69
CA LYS A 30 2.52 -4.64 -1.34
C LYS A 30 1.75 -5.37 -0.24
N VAL A 31 0.43 -5.31 -0.30
CA VAL A 31 -0.47 -6.05 0.59
C VAL A 31 -0.99 -7.25 -0.21
N CYS A 32 -0.78 -8.46 0.33
CA CYS A 32 -1.21 -9.69 -0.34
C CYS A 32 -2.73 -9.78 -0.46
N GLY A 33 -3.23 -10.23 -1.61
CA GLY A 33 -4.66 -10.37 -1.89
C GLY A 33 -5.43 -9.06 -2.04
N MET A 34 -4.76 -7.95 -2.38
CA MET A 34 -5.39 -6.63 -2.59
C MET A 34 -5.84 -6.42 -4.04
N GLU A 35 -5.61 -7.38 -4.91
CA GLU A 35 -6.00 -7.24 -6.30
C GLU A 35 -7.51 -7.29 -6.51
N ALA A 36 -7.94 -6.60 -7.55
CA ALA A 36 -9.35 -6.53 -7.92
C ALA A 36 -9.71 -7.71 -8.83
N GLY A 37 -10.97 -8.12 -8.78
CA GLY A 37 -11.52 -9.15 -9.64
C GLY A 37 -12.14 -10.30 -8.88
N GLU A 38 -12.78 -11.20 -9.61
CA GLU A 38 -13.25 -12.45 -9.06
C GLU A 38 -12.09 -13.39 -8.83
N MET A 39 -12.14 -14.16 -7.76
CA MET A 39 -11.14 -15.19 -7.47
C MET A 39 -11.27 -16.34 -8.48
N SER A 40 -10.15 -16.90 -8.88
CA SER A 40 -10.17 -18.12 -9.68
C SER A 40 -10.88 -19.25 -8.92
N PRO A 41 -11.81 -19.98 -9.54
CA PRO A 41 -12.50 -21.09 -8.90
C PRO A 41 -11.57 -22.28 -8.61
N HIS A 42 -10.38 -22.28 -9.16
CA HIS A 42 -9.43 -23.40 -9.09
C HIS A 42 -8.32 -23.23 -8.03
N LEU A 43 -8.34 -22.14 -7.26
CA LEU A 43 -7.29 -21.82 -6.25
C LEU A 43 -7.07 -22.94 -5.23
N GLU A 44 -8.14 -23.54 -4.71
CA GLU A 44 -8.07 -24.62 -3.72
C GLU A 44 -7.38 -25.87 -4.28
N ALA A 45 -7.82 -26.29 -5.48
CA ALA A 45 -7.26 -27.48 -6.14
C ALA A 45 -5.78 -27.27 -6.51
N VAL A 46 -5.45 -26.13 -7.12
CA VAL A 46 -4.10 -25.76 -7.56
C VAL A 46 -3.15 -25.63 -6.38
N LEU A 47 -3.57 -24.97 -5.29
CA LEU A 47 -2.78 -24.85 -4.07
C LEU A 47 -2.46 -26.23 -3.46
N ALA A 48 -3.46 -27.09 -3.35
CA ALA A 48 -3.29 -28.44 -2.79
C ALA A 48 -2.40 -29.31 -3.68
N ALA A 49 -2.53 -29.24 -5.02
CA ALA A 49 -1.71 -29.98 -5.96
C ALA A 49 -0.24 -29.55 -5.86
N LEU A 50 0.02 -28.24 -5.86
CA LEU A 50 1.38 -27.72 -5.74
C LEU A 50 2.02 -28.09 -4.38
N TYR A 51 1.29 -28.00 -3.29
CA TYR A 51 1.83 -28.35 -1.96
C TYR A 51 2.17 -29.84 -1.86
N ARG A 52 1.38 -30.73 -2.47
CA ARG A 52 1.66 -32.16 -2.50
C ARG A 52 2.94 -32.48 -3.31
N ARG A 53 3.20 -31.74 -4.40
CA ARG A 53 4.41 -31.89 -5.21
C ARG A 53 5.62 -31.14 -4.65
N GLY A 54 5.37 -30.06 -3.94
CA GLY A 54 6.39 -29.10 -3.47
C GLY A 54 6.92 -28.18 -4.57
N THR A 55 7.35 -28.77 -5.69
CA THR A 55 7.80 -28.05 -6.90
C THR A 55 7.15 -28.66 -8.12
N ALA A 56 6.57 -27.83 -9.00
CA ALA A 56 5.92 -28.30 -10.22
C ALA A 56 5.92 -27.20 -11.30
N ASN A 57 5.81 -27.65 -12.56
CA ASN A 57 5.54 -26.75 -13.68
C ASN A 57 4.03 -26.52 -13.81
N MET A 58 3.67 -25.44 -14.50
CA MET A 58 2.27 -25.07 -14.74
C MET A 58 1.47 -26.21 -15.40
N GLU A 59 2.03 -26.83 -16.45
CA GLU A 59 1.37 -27.91 -17.20
C GLU A 59 1.11 -29.17 -16.33
N ASP A 60 2.01 -29.45 -15.38
CA ASP A 60 1.82 -30.56 -14.44
C ASP A 60 0.67 -30.30 -13.48
N ILE A 61 0.55 -29.05 -12.99
CA ILE A 61 -0.55 -28.62 -12.12
C ILE A 61 -1.88 -28.63 -12.89
N ALA A 62 -1.90 -28.13 -14.13
CA ALA A 62 -3.08 -28.17 -14.99
C ALA A 62 -3.61 -29.59 -15.17
N ARG A 63 -2.69 -30.53 -15.44
CA ARG A 63 -3.02 -31.97 -15.60
C ARG A 63 -3.55 -32.59 -14.31
N ASP A 64 -2.90 -32.29 -13.17
CA ASP A 64 -3.32 -32.85 -11.87
C ASP A 64 -4.71 -32.34 -11.42
N CYS A 65 -5.03 -31.10 -11.78
CA CYS A 65 -6.32 -30.47 -11.44
C CYS A 65 -7.38 -30.72 -12.52
N GLY A 66 -7.02 -31.24 -13.71
CA GLY A 66 -7.96 -31.45 -14.84
C GLY A 66 -8.52 -30.15 -15.41
N ILE A 67 -7.71 -29.09 -15.45
CA ILE A 67 -8.02 -27.75 -15.95
C ILE A 67 -7.10 -27.38 -17.11
N THR A 68 -7.42 -26.30 -17.81
CA THR A 68 -6.59 -25.78 -18.89
C THR A 68 -5.32 -25.09 -18.35
N ASP A 69 -4.29 -24.96 -19.19
CA ASP A 69 -3.05 -24.28 -18.83
C ASP A 69 -3.29 -22.80 -18.46
N ASP A 70 -4.22 -22.13 -19.15
CA ASP A 70 -4.59 -20.74 -18.85
C ASP A 70 -5.25 -20.62 -17.48
N GLU A 71 -6.18 -21.52 -17.12
CA GLU A 71 -6.83 -21.55 -15.80
C GLU A 71 -5.81 -21.87 -14.70
N ALA A 72 -4.86 -22.75 -14.95
CA ALA A 72 -3.78 -23.06 -14.00
C ALA A 72 -2.86 -21.85 -13.82
N TYR A 73 -2.53 -21.16 -14.92
CA TYR A 73 -1.71 -19.95 -14.89
C TYR A 73 -2.38 -18.86 -14.05
N ASP A 74 -3.65 -18.54 -14.32
CA ASP A 74 -4.39 -17.52 -13.57
C ASP A 74 -4.46 -17.85 -12.08
N ALA A 75 -4.70 -19.11 -11.72
CA ALA A 75 -4.73 -19.53 -10.32
C ALA A 75 -3.34 -19.48 -9.65
N LEU A 76 -2.28 -19.87 -10.34
CA LEU A 76 -0.91 -19.83 -9.83
C LEU A 76 -0.40 -18.40 -9.68
N GLU A 77 -0.72 -17.49 -10.61
CA GLU A 77 -0.40 -16.07 -10.48
C GLU A 77 -1.12 -15.45 -9.27
N GLU A 78 -2.42 -15.71 -9.10
CA GLU A 78 -3.18 -15.21 -7.94
C GLU A 78 -2.60 -15.76 -6.62
N LEU A 79 -2.25 -17.05 -6.54
CA LEU A 79 -1.61 -17.64 -5.36
C LEU A 79 -0.20 -17.10 -5.10
N THR A 80 0.53 -16.73 -6.17
CA THR A 80 1.84 -16.07 -6.07
C THR A 80 1.71 -14.66 -5.50
N GLU A 81 0.67 -13.95 -5.89
CA GLU A 81 0.36 -12.63 -5.32
C GLU A 81 -0.06 -12.69 -3.86
N TRP A 82 -0.76 -13.75 -3.46
CA TRP A 82 -1.06 -14.05 -2.06
C TRP A 82 0.20 -14.34 -1.24
N GLY A 83 1.28 -14.74 -1.90
CA GLY A 83 2.51 -15.21 -1.25
C GLY A 83 2.39 -16.64 -0.74
N SER A 84 1.31 -17.34 -1.07
CA SER A 84 1.08 -18.76 -0.77
C SER A 84 1.84 -19.68 -1.73
N VAL A 85 2.34 -19.14 -2.83
CA VAL A 85 3.16 -19.83 -3.82
C VAL A 85 4.35 -18.95 -4.21
N VAL A 86 5.48 -19.55 -4.52
CA VAL A 86 6.65 -18.85 -5.06
C VAL A 86 6.71 -19.11 -6.55
N GLY A 87 6.54 -18.05 -7.33
CA GLY A 87 6.54 -18.08 -8.79
C GLY A 87 7.93 -18.32 -9.38
N PRO A 88 8.00 -18.40 -10.73
CA PRO A 88 9.21 -18.71 -11.49
C PRO A 88 10.34 -17.71 -11.20
N SER A 89 11.56 -18.20 -11.09
CA SER A 89 12.78 -17.41 -10.98
C SER A 89 13.45 -17.28 -12.33
N LYS A 90 14.22 -16.20 -12.55
CA LYS A 90 15.04 -16.02 -13.78
C LYS A 90 16.04 -17.14 -14.07
N LYS A 91 16.28 -18.01 -13.09
CA LYS A 91 17.17 -19.17 -13.22
C LYS A 91 16.44 -20.44 -13.63
N ASP A 92 15.11 -20.43 -13.62
CA ASP A 92 14.30 -21.58 -13.98
C ASP A 92 14.19 -21.68 -15.51
N GLN A 93 14.31 -22.92 -16.05
CA GLN A 93 14.19 -23.18 -17.50
C GLN A 93 12.73 -23.16 -17.97
N PHE A 94 11.76 -23.33 -17.05
CA PHE A 94 10.32 -23.39 -17.32
C PHE A 94 9.56 -22.59 -16.27
N ASN A 95 8.27 -22.39 -16.49
CA ASN A 95 7.34 -21.80 -15.52
C ASN A 95 7.18 -22.71 -14.30
N THR A 96 8.19 -22.69 -13.43
CA THR A 96 8.27 -23.55 -12.25
C THR A 96 7.80 -22.81 -11.00
N TYR A 97 6.79 -23.36 -10.36
CA TYR A 97 6.22 -22.85 -9.13
C TYR A 97 6.63 -23.73 -7.94
N ARG A 98 6.75 -23.14 -6.76
CA ARG A 98 7.24 -23.82 -5.56
C ARG A 98 6.37 -23.51 -4.35
N ALA A 99 6.18 -24.51 -3.48
CA ALA A 99 5.64 -24.27 -2.17
C ALA A 99 6.60 -23.38 -1.35
N PRO A 100 6.11 -22.35 -0.64
CA PRO A 100 6.96 -21.41 0.08
C PRO A 100 7.67 -22.10 1.26
N GLU A 101 8.81 -21.56 1.68
CA GLU A 101 9.44 -21.95 2.92
C GLU A 101 8.51 -21.67 4.11
N MET A 102 8.35 -22.65 5.01
CA MET A 102 7.57 -22.49 6.24
C MET A 102 8.45 -22.76 7.44
N ARG A 103 8.69 -21.73 8.22
CA ARG A 103 9.36 -21.82 9.52
C ARG A 103 8.40 -21.40 10.63
N PRO A 104 8.15 -22.26 11.62
CA PRO A 104 7.27 -21.91 12.72
C PRO A 104 7.83 -20.70 13.50
N ALA A 105 6.96 -19.78 13.89
CA ALA A 105 7.35 -18.63 14.67
C ALA A 105 7.95 -19.06 16.01
N LYS A 106 8.97 -18.34 16.51
CA LYS A 106 9.62 -18.62 17.80
C LYS A 106 8.61 -18.77 18.95
N LYS A 107 7.51 -18.01 18.91
CA LYS A 107 6.44 -18.09 19.93
C LYS A 107 5.65 -19.40 19.84
N GLN A 108 5.45 -19.94 18.62
CA GLN A 108 4.78 -21.23 18.42
C GLN A 108 5.65 -22.39 18.89
N LEU A 109 6.96 -22.35 18.59
CA LEU A 109 7.94 -23.30 19.10
C LEU A 109 8.01 -23.29 20.64
N ALA A 110 8.07 -22.10 21.24
CA ALA A 110 8.09 -21.96 22.69
C ALA A 110 6.80 -22.51 23.33
N LYS A 111 5.62 -22.25 22.71
CA LYS A 111 4.33 -22.75 23.19
C LYS A 111 4.23 -24.27 23.07
N ALA A 112 4.70 -24.86 21.95
CA ALA A 112 4.70 -26.30 21.74
C ALA A 112 5.61 -26.99 22.77
N ARG A 113 6.83 -26.45 22.99
CA ARG A 113 7.77 -26.98 24.03
C ARG A 113 7.19 -26.87 25.42
N ALA A 114 6.56 -25.77 25.79
CA ALA A 114 5.92 -25.58 27.09
C ALA A 114 4.72 -26.49 27.31
N ALA A 115 4.03 -26.89 26.24
CA ALA A 115 2.87 -27.79 26.28
C ALA A 115 3.26 -29.28 26.14
N GLY A 116 4.55 -29.63 25.97
CA GLY A 116 5.00 -31.00 25.69
C GLY A 116 4.46 -31.57 24.38
N ALA A 117 4.01 -30.69 23.44
CA ALA A 117 3.48 -31.09 22.14
C ALA A 117 4.62 -31.23 21.12
N SER A 118 4.38 -32.02 20.06
CA SER A 118 5.31 -32.13 18.93
C SER A 118 5.59 -30.75 18.31
N GLU A 119 6.85 -30.52 17.97
CA GLU A 119 7.23 -29.26 17.30
C GLU A 119 6.45 -29.09 15.98
N PRO A 120 5.95 -27.88 15.69
CA PRO A 120 5.27 -27.62 14.41
C PRO A 120 6.25 -27.89 13.26
N ALA A 121 5.74 -28.49 12.18
CA ALA A 121 6.55 -28.85 11.02
C ALA A 121 7.20 -27.61 10.39
N SER A 122 8.46 -27.75 9.99
CA SER A 122 9.16 -26.78 9.14
C SER A 122 9.34 -27.41 7.77
N TYR A 123 9.25 -26.61 6.72
CA TYR A 123 9.41 -27.06 5.34
C TYR A 123 10.37 -26.11 4.60
N GLU A 124 11.24 -26.66 3.79
CA GLU A 124 12.09 -25.88 2.92
C GLU A 124 11.33 -25.39 1.67
N LEU A 125 11.95 -24.46 0.96
CA LEU A 125 11.40 -23.96 -0.30
C LEU A 125 11.26 -25.09 -1.34
N GLY A 126 10.05 -25.31 -1.82
CA GLY A 126 9.78 -26.35 -2.82
C GLY A 126 9.69 -27.76 -2.25
N GLU A 127 9.65 -27.93 -0.94
CA GLU A 127 9.47 -29.22 -0.29
C GLU A 127 8.00 -29.66 -0.34
N ALA A 128 7.78 -30.93 -0.70
CA ALA A 128 6.46 -31.55 -0.76
C ALA A 128 5.85 -31.71 0.65
N ARG A 129 4.55 -31.48 0.75
CA ARG A 129 3.81 -31.51 2.02
C ARG A 129 2.60 -32.43 1.94
N ALA A 130 2.34 -33.17 3.01
CA ALA A 130 1.12 -33.97 3.11
C ALA A 130 -0.09 -33.03 3.31
N VAL A 131 -0.90 -32.86 2.27
CA VAL A 131 -2.17 -32.11 2.33
C VAL A 131 -3.29 -33.11 2.62
N LYS A 132 -3.73 -33.16 3.89
CA LYS A 132 -4.82 -34.02 4.33
C LYS A 132 -6.20 -33.46 3.94
N ASP A 133 -6.32 -32.15 4.04
CA ASP A 133 -7.54 -31.40 3.75
C ASP A 133 -7.18 -30.15 2.92
N ALA A 134 -7.61 -30.16 1.65
CA ALA A 134 -7.34 -29.06 0.74
C ALA A 134 -8.12 -27.80 1.13
N HIS A 135 -9.37 -27.98 1.58
CA HIS A 135 -10.22 -26.87 2.00
C HIS A 135 -9.67 -26.18 3.25
N ALA A 136 -9.24 -26.93 4.25
CA ALA A 136 -8.63 -26.37 5.46
C ALA A 136 -7.32 -25.62 5.16
N LEU A 137 -6.52 -26.13 4.22
CA LEU A 137 -5.32 -25.46 3.74
C LEU A 137 -5.67 -24.12 3.08
N PHE A 138 -6.60 -24.14 2.11
CA PHE A 138 -7.05 -22.95 1.39
C PHE A 138 -7.64 -21.91 2.34
N GLU A 139 -8.52 -22.30 3.23
CA GLU A 139 -9.13 -21.44 4.26
C GLU A 139 -8.06 -20.80 5.16
N GLY A 140 -7.00 -21.55 5.51
CA GLY A 140 -5.87 -21.04 6.30
C GLY A 140 -5.11 -19.92 5.59
N GLU A 141 -4.83 -20.10 4.30
CA GLU A 141 -4.14 -19.12 3.46
C GLU A 141 -5.07 -17.92 3.14
N PHE A 142 -6.33 -18.18 2.79
CA PHE A 142 -7.30 -17.14 2.48
C PHE A 142 -7.54 -16.18 3.65
N LYS A 143 -7.63 -16.69 4.89
CA LYS A 143 -7.82 -15.84 6.09
C LYS A 143 -6.70 -14.84 6.33
N GLN A 144 -5.53 -15.05 5.75
CA GLN A 144 -4.40 -14.13 5.82
C GLN A 144 -4.46 -13.03 4.74
N GLN A 145 -5.35 -13.16 3.75
CA GLN A 145 -5.43 -12.23 2.64
C GLN A 145 -6.26 -10.98 2.99
N TYR A 146 -5.94 -9.87 2.31
CA TYR A 146 -6.69 -8.62 2.43
C TYR A 146 -8.19 -8.81 2.18
N ARG A 147 -8.56 -9.64 1.19
CA ARG A 147 -9.96 -9.92 0.82
C ARG A 147 -10.76 -10.60 1.94
N ALA A 148 -10.12 -11.40 2.79
CA ALA A 148 -10.76 -12.05 3.92
C ALA A 148 -11.08 -11.08 5.07
N LEU A 149 -10.46 -9.90 5.08
CA LEU A 149 -10.66 -8.94 6.14
C LEU A 149 -12.06 -8.29 6.05
N PRO A 150 -12.71 -8.03 7.19
CA PRO A 150 -13.95 -7.26 7.21
C PRO A 150 -13.72 -5.84 6.68
N PHE A 151 -14.76 -5.24 6.10
CA PHE A 151 -14.71 -3.93 5.45
C PHE A 151 -13.99 -2.86 6.27
N TRP A 152 -14.25 -2.75 7.57
CA TRP A 152 -13.61 -1.74 8.41
C TRP A 152 -12.09 -1.91 8.52
N LYS A 153 -11.57 -3.15 8.55
CA LYS A 153 -10.11 -3.40 8.54
C LYS A 153 -9.50 -3.05 7.20
N ARG A 154 -10.18 -3.36 6.09
CA ARG A 154 -9.75 -2.96 4.75
C ARG A 154 -9.72 -1.45 4.62
N SER A 155 -10.75 -0.75 5.13
CA SER A 155 -10.79 0.71 5.18
C SER A 155 -9.62 1.31 5.96
N VAL A 156 -9.29 0.75 7.13
CA VAL A 156 -8.14 1.20 7.91
C VAL A 156 -6.82 1.03 7.15
N ILE A 157 -6.63 -0.10 6.45
CA ILE A 157 -5.41 -0.33 5.66
C ILE A 157 -5.29 0.69 4.52
N LEU A 158 -6.37 0.95 3.78
CA LEU A 158 -6.38 1.92 2.69
C LEU A 158 -6.13 3.36 3.17
N LEU A 159 -6.76 3.73 4.29
CA LEU A 159 -6.64 5.09 4.81
C LEU A 159 -5.39 5.31 5.68
N ALA A 160 -4.65 4.26 6.03
CA ALA A 160 -3.48 4.35 6.90
C ALA A 160 -2.39 5.26 6.32
N GLY A 161 -2.13 5.17 5.01
CA GLY A 161 -1.14 6.03 4.32
C GLY A 161 -1.52 7.51 4.41
N ILE A 162 -2.78 7.82 4.16
CA ILE A 162 -3.34 9.18 4.26
C ILE A 162 -3.23 9.70 5.69
N ALA A 163 -3.66 8.87 6.67
CA ALA A 163 -3.60 9.23 8.09
C ALA A 163 -2.16 9.48 8.55
N MET A 164 -1.19 8.68 8.09
CA MET A 164 0.22 8.87 8.42
C MET A 164 0.79 10.16 7.83
N ASN A 165 0.45 10.53 6.59
CA ASN A 165 0.87 11.80 6.00
C ASN A 165 0.31 13.00 6.78
N LEU A 166 -0.98 12.98 7.12
CA LEU A 166 -1.60 14.06 7.89
C LEU A 166 -1.05 14.13 9.32
N LEU A 167 -0.83 12.98 9.98
CA LEU A 167 -0.22 12.94 11.30
C LEU A 167 1.21 13.49 11.28
N PHE A 168 2.00 13.10 10.29
CA PHE A 168 3.36 13.61 10.10
C PHE A 168 3.36 15.12 9.88
N ALA A 169 2.45 15.64 9.08
CA ALA A 169 2.29 17.09 8.89
C ALA A 169 1.97 17.80 10.21
N ILE A 170 1.05 17.26 11.03
CA ILE A 170 0.73 17.86 12.35
C ILE A 170 1.97 17.88 13.24
N VAL A 171 2.76 16.82 13.26
CA VAL A 171 4.03 16.78 14.01
C VAL A 171 4.98 17.87 13.52
N LEU A 172 5.11 18.04 12.21
CA LEU A 172 5.95 19.11 11.63
C LEU A 172 5.42 20.51 11.98
N PHE A 173 4.09 20.73 12.01
CA PHE A 173 3.51 21.99 12.47
C PHE A 173 3.80 22.27 13.95
N ILE A 174 3.77 21.25 14.79
CA ILE A 174 4.15 21.40 16.22
C ILE A 174 5.64 21.78 16.30
N VAL A 175 6.51 21.11 15.57
CA VAL A 175 7.96 21.46 15.56
C VAL A 175 8.14 22.88 15.04
N TRP A 176 7.50 23.26 13.94
CA TRP A 176 7.61 24.58 13.38
C TRP A 176 7.13 25.66 14.37
N PHE A 177 5.88 25.59 14.81
CA PHE A 177 5.28 26.66 15.61
C PHE A 177 5.71 26.69 17.09
N CYS A 178 6.04 25.55 17.69
CA CYS A 178 6.38 25.48 19.12
C CYS A 178 7.88 25.53 19.37
N VAL A 179 8.70 24.95 18.48
CA VAL A 179 10.15 24.81 18.71
C VAL A 179 10.93 25.87 17.95
N LEU A 180 10.62 26.04 16.66
CA LEU A 180 11.33 26.98 15.78
C LEU A 180 10.71 28.37 15.80
N GLY A 181 9.40 28.48 16.11
CA GLY A 181 8.64 29.71 16.02
C GLY A 181 8.24 30.10 14.60
N ALA A 182 7.36 31.06 14.50
CA ALA A 182 6.91 31.63 13.24
C ALA A 182 7.06 33.16 13.28
N ASP A 183 7.52 33.70 12.19
CA ASP A 183 7.60 35.15 11.98
C ASP A 183 6.24 35.63 11.48
N VAL A 184 5.55 36.43 12.28
CA VAL A 184 4.22 36.97 11.98
C VAL A 184 4.35 38.49 11.78
N GLN A 185 3.87 38.98 10.66
CA GLN A 185 3.81 40.39 10.40
C GLN A 185 2.58 40.97 11.09
N THR A 186 2.80 41.91 12.01
CA THR A 186 1.75 42.62 12.70
C THR A 186 1.04 43.64 11.80
N GLN A 187 -0.12 44.11 12.18
CA GLN A 187 -0.83 45.17 11.44
C GLN A 187 -0.01 46.47 11.28
N SER A 188 0.96 46.69 12.12
CA SER A 188 1.91 47.82 12.06
C SER A 188 3.06 47.58 11.05
N GLY A 189 3.15 46.40 10.42
CA GLY A 189 4.21 46.02 9.49
C GLY A 189 5.48 45.47 10.15
N GLU A 190 5.50 45.37 11.48
CA GLU A 190 6.63 44.82 12.25
C GLU A 190 6.58 43.28 12.22
N ILE A 191 7.74 42.64 12.01
CA ILE A 191 7.87 41.18 12.04
C ILE A 191 8.20 40.79 13.49
N VAL A 192 7.30 40.01 14.09
CA VAL A 192 7.47 39.51 15.46
C VAL A 192 7.63 37.98 15.40
N HIS A 193 8.68 37.47 16.02
CA HIS A 193 8.88 36.04 16.20
C HIS A 193 8.00 35.53 17.34
N VAL A 194 7.10 34.56 17.02
CA VAL A 194 6.11 34.06 17.99
C VAL A 194 6.23 32.54 18.08
N ASN A 195 6.32 32.04 19.30
CA ASN A 195 6.15 30.61 19.59
C ASN A 195 4.72 30.36 20.07
N LEU A 196 4.05 29.42 19.38
CA LEU A 196 2.70 28.99 19.75
C LEU A 196 2.77 27.87 20.79
N ASN A 197 1.72 27.72 21.56
CA ASN A 197 1.59 26.52 22.40
C ASN A 197 1.17 25.30 21.54
N PRO A 198 1.40 24.06 22.01
CA PRO A 198 1.12 22.86 21.21
C PRO A 198 -0.32 22.75 20.71
N LEU A 199 -1.29 23.22 21.50
CA LEU A 199 -2.70 23.20 21.11
C LEU A 199 -2.97 24.15 19.93
N GLN A 200 -2.41 25.35 19.98
CA GLN A 200 -2.51 26.33 18.89
C GLN A 200 -1.80 25.83 17.63
N ALA A 201 -0.62 25.22 17.76
CA ALA A 201 0.08 24.64 16.63
C ALA A 201 -0.73 23.53 15.94
N VAL A 202 -1.38 22.66 16.72
CA VAL A 202 -2.31 21.63 16.19
C VAL A 202 -3.51 22.28 15.51
N GLN A 203 -4.10 23.32 16.09
CA GLN A 203 -5.21 24.05 15.45
C GLN A 203 -4.79 24.68 14.12
N MET A 204 -3.59 25.28 14.05
CA MET A 204 -3.06 25.82 12.79
C MET A 204 -2.83 24.71 11.74
N GLY A 205 -2.34 23.54 12.18
CA GLY A 205 -2.21 22.37 11.29
C GLY A 205 -3.56 21.92 10.73
N PHE A 206 -4.60 21.82 11.56
CA PHE A 206 -5.95 21.48 11.09
C PHE A 206 -6.55 22.55 10.19
N TYR A 207 -6.32 23.83 10.51
CA TYR A 207 -6.75 24.93 9.66
C TYR A 207 -6.09 24.84 8.26
N TYR A 208 -4.80 24.56 8.22
CA TYR A 208 -4.08 24.38 6.94
C TYR A 208 -4.61 23.16 6.16
N ILE A 209 -4.82 22.02 6.84
CA ILE A 209 -5.44 20.83 6.22
C ILE A 209 -6.81 21.21 5.61
N TRP A 210 -7.63 21.93 6.36
CA TRP A 210 -8.95 22.40 5.88
C TRP A 210 -8.83 23.30 4.65
N MET A 211 -7.89 24.24 4.66
CA MET A 211 -7.62 25.09 3.48
C MET A 211 -7.27 24.27 2.24
N VAL A 212 -6.41 23.28 2.39
CA VAL A 212 -6.03 22.40 1.27
C VAL A 212 -7.22 21.56 0.80
N VAL A 213 -8.06 21.04 1.73
CA VAL A 213 -9.30 20.33 1.37
C VAL A 213 -10.24 21.22 0.55
N VAL A 214 -10.44 22.48 0.96
CA VAL A 214 -11.28 23.43 0.24
C VAL A 214 -10.69 23.76 -1.14
N ALA A 215 -9.37 23.97 -1.22
CA ALA A 215 -8.68 24.20 -2.49
C ALA A 215 -8.84 23.02 -3.45
N VAL A 216 -8.64 21.80 -2.96
CA VAL A 216 -8.80 20.57 -3.76
C VAL A 216 -10.27 20.37 -4.17
N ALA A 217 -11.22 20.65 -3.27
CA ALA A 217 -12.65 20.64 -3.63
C ALA A 217 -13.01 21.65 -4.71
N GLY A 218 -12.29 22.77 -4.77
CA GLY A 218 -12.42 23.79 -5.82
C GLY A 218 -12.14 23.27 -7.23
N LEU A 219 -11.36 22.17 -7.38
CA LEU A 219 -11.12 21.51 -8.67
C LEU A 219 -12.41 20.93 -9.29
N PHE A 220 -13.38 20.57 -8.47
CA PHE A 220 -14.67 20.00 -8.91
C PHE A 220 -15.72 21.08 -9.21
N ASN A 221 -15.42 22.36 -8.96
CA ASN A 221 -16.29 23.47 -9.28
C ASN A 221 -15.79 24.17 -10.57
N PRO A 222 -16.56 24.15 -11.68
CA PRO A 222 -16.13 24.75 -12.95
C PRO A 222 -15.75 26.23 -12.85
N ALA A 223 -16.31 26.98 -11.89
CA ALA A 223 -16.02 28.39 -11.68
C ALA A 223 -14.66 28.65 -11.04
N THR A 224 -14.13 27.68 -10.26
CA THR A 224 -12.88 27.83 -9.48
C THR A 224 -11.78 26.89 -9.94
N ALA A 225 -12.10 25.88 -10.77
CA ALA A 225 -11.15 24.87 -11.21
C ALA A 225 -9.92 25.47 -11.90
N ALA A 226 -10.11 26.39 -12.82
CA ALA A 226 -9.01 27.07 -13.53
C ALA A 226 -8.07 27.81 -12.57
N GLN A 227 -8.60 28.56 -11.61
CA GLN A 227 -7.81 29.27 -10.60
C GLN A 227 -7.07 28.32 -9.67
N THR A 228 -7.69 27.19 -9.34
CA THR A 228 -7.07 26.17 -8.47
C THR A 228 -5.91 25.47 -9.20
N VAL A 229 -6.06 25.16 -10.49
CA VAL A 229 -5.00 24.60 -11.32
C VAL A 229 -3.84 25.59 -11.49
N GLU A 230 -4.15 26.86 -11.81
CA GLU A 230 -3.13 27.91 -11.93
C GLU A 230 -2.35 28.14 -10.62
N GLY A 231 -3.03 28.02 -9.47
CA GLY A 231 -2.41 28.12 -8.14
C GLY A 231 -1.67 26.86 -7.70
N SER A 232 -1.76 25.75 -8.43
CA SER A 232 -1.08 24.51 -8.10
C SER A 232 0.36 24.51 -8.66
N ALA A 233 1.31 24.01 -7.86
CA ALA A 233 2.68 23.88 -8.31
C ALA A 233 2.84 22.62 -9.18
N SER A 234 3.42 22.78 -10.36
CA SER A 234 3.86 21.65 -11.19
C SER A 234 4.99 20.87 -10.51
N ILE A 235 5.33 19.69 -11.00
CA ILE A 235 6.48 18.90 -10.51
C ILE A 235 7.77 19.72 -10.56
N ILE A 236 7.96 20.52 -11.61
CA ILE A 236 9.12 21.42 -11.74
C ILE A 236 9.02 22.54 -10.70
N GLY A 237 7.84 23.09 -10.46
CA GLY A 237 7.60 24.09 -9.42
C GLY A 237 7.89 23.57 -8.02
N ILE A 238 7.47 22.34 -7.70
CA ILE A 238 7.80 21.67 -6.42
C ILE A 238 9.31 21.50 -6.28
N ALA A 239 10.02 21.11 -7.34
CA ALA A 239 11.48 20.98 -7.31
C ALA A 239 12.17 22.33 -7.08
N ALA A 240 11.69 23.42 -7.69
CA ALA A 240 12.18 24.77 -7.46
C ALA A 240 11.93 25.23 -6.01
N MET A 241 10.69 25.07 -5.51
CA MET A 241 10.33 25.37 -4.11
C MET A 241 11.17 24.56 -3.11
N SER A 242 11.50 23.32 -3.42
CA SER A 242 12.36 22.48 -2.60
C SER A 242 13.76 23.09 -2.51
N LYS A 243 14.36 23.52 -3.63
CA LYS A 243 15.66 24.18 -3.65
C LYS A 243 15.63 25.45 -2.79
N ASP A 244 14.63 26.31 -3.01
CA ASP A 244 14.49 27.56 -2.26
C ASP A 244 14.34 27.31 -0.75
N ALA A 245 13.60 26.26 -0.37
CA ALA A 245 13.43 25.87 1.03
C ALA A 245 14.76 25.42 1.66
N PHE A 246 15.58 24.64 0.92
CA PHE A 246 16.90 24.22 1.40
C PHE A 246 17.88 25.39 1.52
N GLU A 247 17.84 26.35 0.61
CA GLU A 247 18.68 27.56 0.65
C GLU A 247 18.25 28.52 1.78
N ALA A 248 16.94 28.60 2.08
CA ALA A 248 16.40 29.46 3.13
C ALA A 248 16.60 28.89 4.56
N GLY A 249 16.95 27.60 4.70
CA GLY A 249 17.32 26.98 5.96
C GLY A 249 16.24 26.12 6.62
N LEU A 250 16.52 25.68 7.85
CA LEU A 250 15.78 24.60 8.52
C LEU A 250 14.28 24.88 8.67
N VAL A 251 13.90 26.11 9.01
CA VAL A 251 12.48 26.49 9.17
C VAL A 251 11.72 26.28 7.88
N SER A 252 12.24 26.78 6.77
CA SER A 252 11.64 26.65 5.43
C SER A 252 11.58 25.21 4.96
N ILE A 253 12.57 24.39 5.29
CA ILE A 253 12.57 22.95 5.02
C ILE A 253 11.39 22.28 5.74
N ILE A 254 11.21 22.56 7.03
CA ILE A 254 10.11 21.97 7.83
C ILE A 254 8.76 22.43 7.32
N GLN A 255 8.61 23.71 7.00
CA GLN A 255 7.41 24.25 6.36
C GLN A 255 7.09 23.52 5.05
N PHE A 256 8.07 23.41 4.17
CA PHE A 256 7.93 22.75 2.88
C PHE A 256 7.46 21.28 3.03
N PHE A 257 8.10 20.51 3.92
CA PHE A 257 7.68 19.14 4.17
C PHE A 257 6.30 19.03 4.81
N ALA A 258 5.93 19.94 5.72
CA ALA A 258 4.60 19.97 6.30
C ALA A 258 3.53 20.22 5.23
N MET A 259 3.75 21.22 4.35
CA MET A 259 2.83 21.55 3.28
C MET A 259 2.68 20.41 2.26
N ILE A 260 3.79 19.79 1.84
CA ILE A 260 3.75 18.64 0.93
C ILE A 260 3.04 17.45 1.57
N SER A 261 3.29 17.15 2.85
CA SER A 261 2.63 16.05 3.53
C SER A 261 1.12 16.23 3.61
N VAL A 262 0.64 17.45 3.88
CA VAL A 262 -0.81 17.76 3.83
C VAL A 262 -1.33 17.57 2.41
N SER A 263 -0.66 18.16 1.43
CA SER A 263 -1.10 18.09 0.02
C SER A 263 -1.20 16.65 -0.46
N LEU A 264 -0.18 15.81 -0.21
CA LEU A 264 -0.18 14.38 -0.54
C LEU A 264 -1.28 13.62 0.20
N GLY A 265 -1.48 13.92 1.49
CA GLY A 265 -2.54 13.30 2.29
C GLY A 265 -3.93 13.62 1.75
N VAL A 266 -4.20 14.89 1.45
CA VAL A 266 -5.51 15.35 0.95
C VAL A 266 -5.74 14.89 -0.49
N MET A 267 -4.72 14.96 -1.36
CA MET A 267 -4.83 14.46 -2.73
C MET A 267 -5.15 12.96 -2.77
N ASN A 268 -4.53 12.17 -1.88
CA ASN A 268 -4.81 10.75 -1.78
C ASN A 268 -6.22 10.42 -1.24
N LEU A 269 -6.94 11.39 -0.66
CA LEU A 269 -8.35 11.23 -0.29
C LEU A 269 -9.31 11.34 -1.50
N LEU A 270 -8.85 11.84 -2.64
CA LEU A 270 -9.71 11.98 -3.81
C LEU A 270 -10.25 10.63 -4.27
N PRO A 271 -11.54 10.54 -4.61
CA PRO A 271 -12.17 9.30 -5.06
C PRO A 271 -11.80 8.95 -6.52
N ILE A 272 -10.53 9.08 -6.86
CA ILE A 272 -10.02 8.89 -8.22
C ILE A 272 -8.95 7.80 -8.19
N PRO A 273 -9.16 6.62 -8.79
CA PRO A 273 -8.08 5.67 -8.99
C PRO A 273 -6.98 6.31 -9.89
N PRO A 274 -5.70 6.16 -9.61
CA PRO A 274 -5.06 5.12 -8.78
C PRO A 274 -4.80 5.49 -7.30
N LEU A 275 -5.39 6.59 -6.80
CA LEU A 275 -5.18 7.05 -5.43
C LEU A 275 -5.87 6.15 -4.40
N ASP A 276 -5.42 6.20 -3.15
CA ASP A 276 -5.96 5.37 -2.05
C ASP A 276 -7.44 5.68 -1.80
N GLY A 277 -7.85 6.95 -1.89
CA GLY A 277 -9.24 7.38 -1.81
C GLY A 277 -10.12 6.81 -2.93
N GLY A 278 -9.57 6.63 -4.13
CA GLY A 278 -10.27 5.96 -5.23
C GLY A 278 -10.48 4.47 -4.95
N ARG A 279 -9.47 3.79 -4.42
CA ARG A 279 -9.61 2.40 -3.98
C ARG A 279 -10.63 2.27 -2.85
N PHE A 280 -10.62 3.19 -1.90
CA PHE A 280 -11.59 3.24 -0.82
C PHE A 280 -13.02 3.48 -1.33
N ALA A 281 -13.20 4.38 -2.31
CA ALA A 281 -14.49 4.60 -2.96
C ALA A 281 -15.00 3.32 -3.67
N VAL A 282 -14.13 2.57 -4.33
CA VAL A 282 -14.46 1.26 -4.92
C VAL A 282 -14.88 0.25 -3.85
N GLU A 283 -14.19 0.19 -2.72
CA GLU A 283 -14.58 -0.68 -1.59
C GLU A 283 -15.97 -0.32 -1.04
N ILE A 284 -16.28 0.97 -0.90
CA ILE A 284 -17.63 1.43 -0.51
C ILE A 284 -18.65 0.99 -1.54
N PHE A 285 -18.38 1.23 -2.83
CA PHE A 285 -19.26 0.86 -3.91
C PHE A 285 -19.55 -0.65 -3.91
N GLN A 286 -18.53 -1.49 -3.80
CA GLN A 286 -18.69 -2.94 -3.72
C GLN A 286 -19.50 -3.37 -2.50
N LYS A 287 -19.28 -2.71 -1.35
CA LYS A 287 -20.06 -2.97 -0.13
C LYS A 287 -21.54 -2.66 -0.30
N VAL A 288 -21.86 -1.53 -0.93
CA VAL A 288 -23.25 -1.06 -1.11
C VAL A 288 -23.93 -1.80 -2.24
N SER A 289 -23.28 -1.92 -3.39
CA SER A 289 -23.86 -2.56 -4.59
C SER A 289 -23.86 -4.08 -4.53
N ARG A 290 -23.05 -4.69 -3.66
CA ARG A 290 -22.77 -6.12 -3.59
C ARG A 290 -22.24 -6.70 -4.92
N LYS A 291 -21.61 -5.87 -5.74
CA LYS A 291 -21.02 -6.25 -7.02
C LYS A 291 -19.51 -6.04 -6.96
N VAL A 292 -18.76 -7.01 -7.47
CA VAL A 292 -17.30 -6.90 -7.61
C VAL A 292 -16.98 -6.06 -8.85
N VAL A 293 -16.09 -5.10 -8.71
CA VAL A 293 -15.62 -4.29 -9.86
C VAL A 293 -14.57 -5.11 -10.60
N SER A 294 -14.73 -5.25 -11.92
CA SER A 294 -13.80 -6.02 -12.73
C SER A 294 -12.42 -5.34 -12.81
N PRO A 295 -11.32 -6.11 -12.95
CA PRO A 295 -9.96 -5.56 -13.10
C PRO A 295 -9.87 -4.61 -14.29
N ARG A 296 -10.55 -4.93 -15.40
CA ARG A 296 -10.58 -4.06 -16.60
C ARG A 296 -11.20 -2.69 -16.29
N ALA A 297 -12.32 -2.66 -15.57
CA ALA A 297 -12.96 -1.39 -15.18
C ALA A 297 -12.04 -0.55 -14.27
N LEU A 298 -11.37 -1.18 -13.30
CA LEU A 298 -10.40 -0.49 -12.45
C LEU A 298 -9.18 0.05 -13.23
N ASN A 299 -8.67 -0.72 -14.18
CA ASN A 299 -7.56 -0.28 -15.03
C ASN A 299 -7.97 0.92 -15.89
N TYR A 300 -9.18 0.91 -16.49
CA TYR A 300 -9.68 2.07 -17.24
C TYR A 300 -9.89 3.30 -16.34
N MET A 301 -10.46 3.12 -15.15
CA MET A 301 -10.62 4.21 -14.19
C MET A 301 -9.26 4.76 -13.74
N SER A 302 -8.28 3.90 -13.50
CA SER A 302 -6.92 4.31 -13.13
C SER A 302 -6.20 5.04 -14.27
N ALA A 303 -6.36 4.57 -15.51
CA ALA A 303 -5.80 5.23 -16.70
C ALA A 303 -6.43 6.61 -16.92
N ALA A 304 -7.75 6.71 -16.78
CA ALA A 304 -8.47 7.98 -16.87
C ALA A 304 -8.06 8.96 -15.76
N GLY A 305 -7.93 8.46 -14.51
CA GLY A 305 -7.43 9.25 -13.39
C GLY A 305 -6.00 9.74 -13.61
N MET A 306 -5.12 8.88 -14.10
CA MET A 306 -3.74 9.25 -14.43
C MET A 306 -3.69 10.31 -15.55
N ALA A 307 -4.50 10.16 -16.61
CA ALA A 307 -4.59 11.15 -17.67
C ALA A 307 -5.07 12.51 -17.16
N LEU A 308 -5.99 12.53 -16.20
CA LEU A 308 -6.47 13.77 -15.56
C LEU A 308 -5.35 14.48 -14.75
N PHE A 309 -4.40 13.73 -14.17
CA PHE A 309 -3.30 14.30 -13.38
C PHE A 309 -2.07 14.70 -14.21
N LEU A 310 -1.89 14.09 -15.38
CA LEU A 310 -0.72 14.34 -16.23
C LEU A 310 -1.02 15.29 -17.39
N GLY A 311 -2.29 15.47 -17.75
CA GLY A 311 -2.75 16.38 -18.82
C GLY A 311 -3.13 17.73 -18.30
#